data_2d0c33186866e16b0b579884b60bac18
#
_entry.id   2d0c33186866e16b0b579884b60bac18
#
_cell.length_a   1.000
_cell.length_b   1.000
_cell.length_c   1.000
_cell.angle_alpha   90.00
_cell.angle_beta   90.00
_cell.angle_gamma   90.00
#
_symmetry.space_group_name_H-M   'P 1'
#
loop_
_entity.id
_entity.type
_entity.pdbx_description
1 polymer ?
#
loop_
_entity_poly.entity_id
_entity_poly.type
_entity_poly.pdbx_seq_one_letter_code
_entity_poly.pdbx_strand_id
1 'polypeptide(L)'
;EEVNRKEIKAEIEQLGEPYKLEILDSIPQGEIITRYFIGSPDGGGLPNVGEKLKAALPEPSLIKPVKIPKSVFWWDLCGGPHINYTGEINLDAFALESVAGAYWRGDETKAQLQRIYGTAWETPEQLEAYLQQKAEAKRRDHRKLGKELKLFSIQEDAGGGLVFWHPRGAIMRYIIEDYWRKAHLDAGYELLYTPHVANLELWKTSGHFDFYRENMFDSMDI
;
A
#
# COMPACT_ATOMS: atom_id res chain seq x y z
N GLU A 1 9.72 -24.85 -8.54
CA GLU A 1 10.95 -25.66 -8.58
C GLU A 1 11.89 -25.22 -7.46
N GLU A 2 12.41 -26.18 -6.68
CA GLU A 2 13.49 -25.95 -5.71
C GLU A 2 14.81 -25.79 -6.45
N VAL A 3 15.62 -24.80 -6.07
CA VAL A 3 16.87 -24.50 -6.77
C VAL A 3 18.05 -24.35 -5.81
N ASN A 4 19.23 -24.69 -6.31
CA ASN A 4 20.46 -24.48 -5.59
C ASN A 4 20.85 -23.01 -5.59
N ARG A 5 21.14 -22.44 -4.42
CA ARG A 5 21.49 -21.02 -4.26
C ARG A 5 22.67 -20.57 -5.15
N LYS A 6 23.70 -21.42 -5.31
CA LYS A 6 24.87 -21.05 -6.13
C LYS A 6 24.54 -21.03 -7.60
N GLU A 7 23.73 -21.97 -8.07
CA GLU A 7 23.33 -22.07 -9.47
C GLU A 7 22.42 -20.91 -9.84
N ILE A 8 21.39 -20.64 -9.00
CA ILE A 8 20.46 -19.54 -9.27
C ILE A 8 21.13 -18.18 -9.19
N LYS A 9 22.13 -18.01 -8.30
CA LYS A 9 22.91 -16.77 -8.21
C LYS A 9 23.68 -16.50 -9.51
N ALA A 10 24.37 -17.51 -10.03
CA ALA A 10 25.11 -17.40 -11.28
C ALA A 10 24.18 -17.08 -12.48
N GLU A 11 22.99 -17.68 -12.50
CA GLU A 11 21.99 -17.40 -13.52
C GLU A 11 21.48 -15.95 -13.44
N ILE A 12 21.15 -15.45 -12.24
CA ILE A 12 20.71 -14.06 -12.02
C ILE A 12 21.80 -13.06 -12.42
N GLU A 13 23.06 -13.33 -12.07
CA GLU A 13 24.21 -12.49 -12.45
C GLU A 13 24.37 -12.43 -13.98
N GLN A 14 24.22 -13.56 -14.66
CA GLN A 14 24.27 -13.63 -16.13
C GLN A 14 23.10 -12.86 -16.79
N LEU A 15 21.92 -12.86 -16.17
CA LEU A 15 20.76 -12.12 -16.65
C LEU A 15 20.85 -10.61 -16.37
N GLY A 16 21.75 -10.18 -15.50
CA GLY A 16 21.90 -8.77 -15.12
C GLY A 16 20.74 -8.22 -14.29
N GLU A 17 20.15 -9.04 -13.41
CA GLU A 17 18.96 -8.73 -12.61
C GLU A 17 19.33 -8.39 -11.14
N PRO A 18 19.78 -7.15 -10.86
CA PRO A 18 20.32 -6.79 -9.54
C PRO A 18 19.31 -6.92 -8.40
N TYR A 19 18.04 -6.66 -8.68
CA TYR A 19 16.98 -6.76 -7.67
C TYR A 19 16.71 -8.20 -7.26
N LYS A 20 16.82 -9.15 -8.18
CA LYS A 20 16.71 -10.58 -7.85
C LYS A 20 17.89 -11.06 -7.03
N LEU A 21 19.09 -10.51 -7.25
CA LEU A 21 20.25 -10.80 -6.39
C LEU A 21 20.02 -10.34 -4.95
N GLU A 22 19.50 -9.11 -4.75
CA GLU A 22 19.16 -8.62 -3.41
C GLU A 22 18.08 -9.47 -2.74
N ILE A 23 17.08 -9.94 -3.49
CA ILE A 23 16.05 -10.85 -2.97
C ILE A 23 16.69 -12.16 -2.54
N LEU A 24 17.52 -12.77 -3.40
CA LEU A 24 18.21 -14.01 -3.09
C LEU A 24 19.08 -13.91 -1.83
N ASP A 25 19.84 -12.81 -1.73
CA ASP A 25 20.74 -12.58 -0.59
C ASP A 25 19.96 -12.33 0.73
N SER A 26 18.69 -11.89 0.64
CA SER A 26 17.81 -11.71 1.81
C SER A 26 17.17 -13.01 2.31
N ILE A 27 17.18 -14.07 1.52
CA ILE A 27 16.67 -15.38 1.96
C ILE A 27 17.71 -16.00 2.91
N PRO A 28 17.33 -16.40 4.14
CA PRO A 28 18.24 -17.02 5.10
C PRO A 28 18.97 -18.25 4.56
N GLN A 29 20.16 -18.51 5.07
CA GLN A 29 20.91 -19.71 4.70
C GLN A 29 20.18 -20.95 5.22
N GLY A 30 20.03 -21.95 4.33
CA GLY A 30 19.35 -23.20 4.65
C GLY A 30 17.82 -23.18 4.41
N GLU A 31 17.25 -22.03 4.07
CA GLU A 31 15.87 -22.00 3.57
C GLU A 31 15.78 -22.49 2.13
N ILE A 32 14.64 -23.12 1.81
CA ILE A 32 14.33 -23.60 0.47
C ILE A 32 14.11 -22.40 -0.46
N ILE A 33 14.82 -22.37 -1.57
CA ILE A 33 14.64 -21.36 -2.60
C ILE A 33 13.77 -21.94 -3.70
N THR A 34 12.67 -21.27 -3.99
CA THR A 34 11.76 -21.65 -5.05
C THR A 34 11.71 -20.59 -6.13
N ARG A 35 11.59 -21.03 -7.38
CA ARG A 35 11.34 -20.15 -8.52
C ARG A 35 10.07 -20.54 -9.24
N TYR A 36 9.36 -19.55 -9.73
CA TYR A 36 8.15 -19.69 -10.51
C TYR A 36 8.36 -19.17 -11.91
N PHE A 37 7.86 -19.92 -12.87
CA PHE A 37 7.99 -19.61 -14.28
C PHE A 37 6.67 -19.06 -14.83
N ILE A 38 6.77 -18.03 -15.66
CA ILE A 38 5.67 -17.46 -16.42
C ILE A 38 5.98 -17.62 -17.89
N GLY A 39 5.16 -18.37 -18.62
CA GLY A 39 5.31 -18.64 -20.02
C GLY A 39 5.03 -20.10 -20.35
N SER A 40 4.95 -20.42 -21.64
CA SER A 40 4.88 -21.81 -22.08
C SER A 40 6.28 -22.32 -22.38
N PRO A 41 6.70 -23.46 -21.80
CA PRO A 41 8.00 -24.07 -22.14
C PRO A 41 8.12 -24.43 -23.64
N ASP A 42 6.99 -24.61 -24.32
CA ASP A 42 6.91 -25.02 -25.72
C ASP A 42 6.86 -23.83 -26.70
N GLY A 43 7.07 -22.59 -26.24
CA GLY A 43 7.08 -21.40 -27.09
C GLY A 43 5.72 -21.03 -27.68
N GLY A 44 4.63 -21.62 -27.18
CA GLY A 44 3.26 -21.25 -27.51
C GLY A 44 2.97 -19.85 -26.97
N GLY A 45 2.93 -18.86 -27.86
CA GLY A 45 2.68 -17.47 -27.49
C GLY A 45 1.36 -17.32 -26.73
N LEU A 46 1.35 -16.45 -25.75
CA LEU A 46 0.14 -16.02 -25.05
C LEU A 46 -0.91 -15.53 -26.07
N PRO A 47 -2.12 -16.10 -26.11
CA PRO A 47 -3.14 -15.63 -27.03
C PRO A 47 -3.53 -14.19 -26.67
N ASN A 48 -3.29 -13.25 -27.58
CA ASN A 48 -3.84 -11.88 -27.67
C ASN A 48 -4.20 -11.11 -26.37
N VAL A 49 -3.45 -11.31 -25.29
CA VAL A 49 -3.60 -10.52 -24.04
C VAL A 49 -3.26 -9.04 -24.31
N GLY A 50 -2.40 -8.77 -25.32
CA GLY A 50 -1.94 -7.43 -25.65
C GLY A 50 -3.03 -6.45 -26.12
N GLU A 51 -4.11 -6.91 -26.76
CA GLU A 51 -5.17 -6.01 -27.23
C GLU A 51 -6.17 -5.67 -26.11
N LYS A 52 -6.53 -6.62 -25.27
CA LYS A 52 -7.40 -6.36 -24.11
C LYS A 52 -6.70 -5.52 -23.04
N LEU A 53 -5.39 -5.72 -22.83
CA LEU A 53 -4.61 -4.91 -21.89
C LEU A 53 -4.46 -3.45 -22.38
N LYS A 54 -4.32 -3.23 -23.70
CA LYS A 54 -4.27 -1.89 -24.30
C LYS A 54 -5.57 -1.10 -24.11
N ALA A 55 -6.71 -1.78 -24.09
CA ALA A 55 -8.01 -1.15 -23.87
C ALA A 55 -8.28 -0.80 -22.40
N ALA A 56 -7.58 -1.43 -21.45
CA ALA A 56 -7.78 -1.24 -20.01
C ALA A 56 -6.82 -0.22 -19.38
N LEU A 57 -5.80 0.24 -20.10
CA LEU A 57 -4.83 1.21 -19.57
C LEU A 57 -5.31 2.66 -19.82
N PRO A 58 -5.34 3.53 -18.80
CA PRO A 58 -5.55 4.95 -19.00
C PRO A 58 -4.33 5.53 -19.72
N GLU A 59 -4.57 6.17 -20.88
CA GLU A 59 -3.62 6.91 -21.73
C GLU A 59 -2.21 6.31 -21.90
N PRO A 60 -1.85 5.88 -23.13
CA PRO A 60 -0.61 5.14 -23.40
C PRO A 60 0.68 5.97 -23.39
N SER A 61 0.68 7.19 -22.89
CA SER A 61 1.81 8.11 -23.02
C SER A 61 2.99 7.89 -22.06
N LEU A 62 2.85 7.05 -21.05
CA LEU A 62 3.89 6.84 -20.03
C LEU A 62 4.57 5.47 -20.05
N ILE A 63 4.03 4.50 -20.77
CA ILE A 63 4.62 3.17 -20.85
C ILE A 63 5.23 2.98 -22.24
N LYS A 64 6.57 3.05 -22.32
CA LYS A 64 7.27 2.64 -23.55
C LYS A 64 6.89 1.19 -23.85
N PRO A 65 6.41 0.88 -25.07
CA PRO A 65 6.06 -0.48 -25.42
C PRO A 65 7.30 -1.37 -25.31
N VAL A 66 7.32 -2.24 -24.31
CA VAL A 66 8.32 -3.29 -24.22
C VAL A 66 7.99 -4.27 -25.34
N LYS A 67 8.90 -4.47 -26.31
CA LYS A 67 8.81 -5.54 -27.28
C LYS A 67 8.92 -6.87 -26.54
N ILE A 68 7.80 -7.49 -26.20
CA ILE A 68 7.78 -8.83 -25.62
C ILE A 68 8.13 -9.81 -26.74
N PRO A 69 9.27 -10.54 -26.68
CA PRO A 69 9.60 -11.59 -27.66
C PRO A 69 8.47 -12.63 -27.72
N LYS A 70 8.30 -13.29 -28.88
CA LYS A 70 7.21 -14.28 -29.10
C LYS A 70 7.31 -15.54 -28.22
N SER A 71 8.43 -15.72 -27.50
CA SER A 71 8.64 -16.78 -26.53
C SER A 71 9.30 -16.17 -25.29
N VAL A 72 8.50 -15.58 -24.40
CA VAL A 72 9.05 -15.12 -23.11
C VAL A 72 8.83 -16.22 -22.10
N PHE A 73 9.91 -16.82 -21.76
CA PHE A 73 10.05 -17.60 -20.55
C PHE A 73 10.61 -16.64 -19.48
N TRP A 74 9.80 -16.24 -18.54
CA TRP A 74 10.21 -15.39 -17.44
C TRP A 74 10.04 -16.13 -16.13
N TRP A 75 10.91 -15.89 -15.17
CA TRP A 75 10.82 -16.47 -13.87
C TRP A 75 11.20 -15.47 -12.77
N ASP A 76 10.71 -15.75 -11.58
CA ASP A 76 11.05 -14.98 -10.38
C ASP A 76 11.16 -15.88 -9.14
N LEU A 77 11.82 -15.34 -8.10
CA LEU A 77 11.89 -15.97 -6.78
C LEU A 77 10.60 -15.68 -6.02
N CYS A 78 9.87 -16.72 -5.64
CA CYS A 78 8.62 -16.57 -4.91
C CYS A 78 8.29 -17.80 -4.07
N GLY A 79 7.73 -17.58 -2.86
CA GLY A 79 7.31 -18.63 -1.95
C GLY A 79 5.88 -19.13 -2.18
N GLY A 80 5.13 -18.60 -3.16
CA GLY A 80 3.73 -18.93 -3.39
C GLY A 80 2.77 -18.40 -2.31
N PRO A 81 1.50 -18.85 -2.29
CA PRO A 81 0.87 -19.71 -3.29
C PRO A 81 0.62 -19.00 -4.62
N HIS A 82 0.46 -19.77 -5.67
CA HIS A 82 0.15 -19.31 -7.02
C HIS A 82 -1.02 -20.10 -7.63
N ILE A 83 -1.72 -19.48 -8.56
CA ILE A 83 -2.65 -20.16 -9.47
C ILE A 83 -1.85 -21.08 -10.42
N ASN A 84 -2.48 -22.14 -10.92
CA ASN A 84 -1.80 -23.11 -11.79
C ASN A 84 -1.43 -22.50 -13.15
N TYR A 85 -2.28 -21.63 -13.68
CA TYR A 85 -2.03 -20.90 -14.92
C TYR A 85 -2.86 -19.61 -15.00
N THR A 86 -2.37 -18.64 -15.76
CA THR A 86 -2.99 -17.31 -15.84
C THR A 86 -4.42 -17.30 -16.43
N GLY A 87 -4.82 -18.34 -17.15
CA GLY A 87 -6.17 -18.48 -17.67
C GLY A 87 -7.25 -18.74 -16.60
N GLU A 88 -6.84 -19.06 -15.36
CA GLU A 88 -7.76 -19.14 -14.21
C GLU A 88 -8.23 -17.75 -13.75
N ILE A 89 -7.51 -16.67 -14.15
CA ILE A 89 -7.87 -15.31 -13.79
C ILE A 89 -9.01 -14.86 -14.70
N ASN A 90 -10.15 -14.53 -14.11
CA ASN A 90 -11.24 -13.91 -14.85
C ASN A 90 -10.87 -12.46 -15.17
N LEU A 91 -10.62 -12.17 -16.45
CA LEU A 91 -10.22 -10.83 -16.90
C LEU A 91 -11.31 -9.77 -16.69
N ASP A 92 -12.58 -10.17 -16.63
CA ASP A 92 -13.70 -9.28 -16.35
C ASP A 92 -13.84 -8.97 -14.84
N ALA A 93 -13.13 -9.76 -13.99
CA ALA A 93 -13.04 -9.56 -12.54
C ALA A 93 -11.69 -8.99 -12.09
N PHE A 94 -10.90 -8.40 -13.01
CA PHE A 94 -9.61 -7.80 -12.77
C PHE A 94 -9.59 -6.34 -13.23
N ALA A 95 -8.98 -5.45 -12.44
CA ALA A 95 -8.80 -4.05 -12.83
C ALA A 95 -7.43 -3.52 -12.40
N LEU A 96 -6.81 -2.72 -13.29
CA LEU A 96 -5.67 -1.88 -12.94
C LEU A 96 -6.20 -0.55 -12.40
N GLU A 97 -5.64 -0.09 -11.28
CA GLU A 97 -6.15 1.07 -10.56
C GLU A 97 -5.27 2.30 -10.70
N SER A 98 -3.97 2.16 -10.51
CA SER A 98 -3.05 3.29 -10.52
C SER A 98 -1.60 2.86 -10.71
N VAL A 99 -0.76 3.86 -11.03
CA VAL A 99 0.69 3.73 -11.05
C VAL A 99 1.28 4.80 -10.15
N ALA A 100 2.24 4.46 -9.32
CA ALA A 100 2.95 5.39 -8.45
C ALA A 100 4.46 5.11 -8.45
N GLY A 101 5.27 6.13 -8.18
CA GLY A 101 6.67 5.94 -7.87
C GLY A 101 6.84 5.23 -6.51
N ALA A 102 7.80 4.34 -6.40
CA ALA A 102 8.16 3.70 -5.15
C ALA A 102 9.67 3.44 -5.11
N TYR A 103 10.33 3.82 -4.04
CA TYR A 103 11.73 3.46 -3.85
C TYR A 103 11.87 1.96 -3.57
N TRP A 104 12.92 1.37 -4.12
CA TRP A 104 13.21 -0.04 -3.88
C TRP A 104 13.35 -0.32 -2.39
N ARG A 105 12.53 -1.25 -1.86
CA ARG A 105 12.42 -1.60 -0.44
C ARG A 105 12.10 -0.41 0.50
N GLY A 106 11.51 0.66 -0.02
CA GLY A 106 11.16 1.84 0.76
C GLY A 106 12.33 2.75 1.13
N ASP A 107 13.52 2.51 0.58
CA ASP A 107 14.74 3.25 0.85
C ASP A 107 14.91 4.38 -0.17
N GLU A 108 14.83 5.62 0.29
CA GLU A 108 14.91 6.83 -0.52
C GLU A 108 16.26 7.00 -1.24
N THR A 109 17.32 6.33 -0.76
CA THR A 109 18.65 6.37 -1.35
C THR A 109 18.78 5.41 -2.54
N LYS A 110 17.81 4.51 -2.72
CA LYS A 110 17.80 3.51 -3.79
C LYS A 110 17.00 3.97 -5.01
N ALA A 111 17.03 3.15 -6.06
CA ALA A 111 16.34 3.44 -7.31
C ALA A 111 14.82 3.61 -7.08
N GLN A 112 14.26 4.64 -7.70
CA GLN A 112 12.84 4.84 -7.77
C GLN A 112 12.26 3.98 -8.90
N LEU A 113 11.35 3.08 -8.56
CA LEU A 113 10.65 2.18 -9.47
C LEU A 113 9.21 2.62 -9.66
N GLN A 114 8.55 2.05 -10.66
CA GLN A 114 7.11 2.19 -10.85
C GLN A 114 6.37 1.04 -10.16
N ARG A 115 5.42 1.38 -9.30
CA ARG A 115 4.52 0.41 -8.67
C ARG A 115 3.17 0.50 -9.32
N ILE A 116 2.73 -0.61 -9.91
CA ILE A 116 1.41 -0.75 -10.51
C ILE A 116 0.48 -1.38 -9.47
N TYR A 117 -0.64 -0.72 -9.23
CA TYR A 117 -1.70 -1.22 -8.35
C TYR A 117 -2.84 -1.77 -9.17
N GLY A 118 -3.35 -2.90 -8.75
CA GLY A 118 -4.50 -3.54 -9.34
C GLY A 118 -5.26 -4.36 -8.31
N THR A 119 -6.44 -4.82 -8.71
CA THR A 119 -7.29 -5.70 -7.89
C THR A 119 -7.84 -6.83 -8.74
N ALA A 120 -8.03 -7.99 -8.13
CA ALA A 120 -8.61 -9.17 -8.76
C ALA A 120 -9.65 -9.79 -7.81
N TRP A 121 -10.75 -10.23 -8.39
CA TRP A 121 -11.90 -10.77 -7.69
C TRP A 121 -12.34 -12.10 -8.32
N GLU A 122 -13.15 -12.86 -7.63
CA GLU A 122 -13.65 -14.13 -8.17
C GLU A 122 -14.67 -13.89 -9.28
N THR A 123 -15.50 -12.85 -9.15
CA THR A 123 -16.54 -12.52 -10.12
C THR A 123 -16.54 -11.04 -10.53
N PRO A 124 -17.03 -10.70 -11.73
CA PRO A 124 -17.16 -9.32 -12.19
C PRO A 124 -18.05 -8.47 -11.26
N GLU A 125 -19.10 -9.06 -10.70
CA GLU A 125 -20.02 -8.38 -9.79
C GLU A 125 -19.32 -7.93 -8.51
N GLN A 126 -18.40 -8.75 -7.97
CA GLN A 126 -17.59 -8.39 -6.81
C GLN A 126 -16.66 -7.22 -7.15
N LEU A 127 -16.02 -7.25 -8.33
CA LEU A 127 -15.18 -6.14 -8.80
C LEU A 127 -16.01 -4.86 -8.93
N GLU A 128 -17.18 -4.93 -9.56
CA GLU A 128 -18.06 -3.77 -9.73
C GLU A 128 -18.48 -3.19 -8.38
N ALA A 129 -18.90 -4.03 -7.43
CA ALA A 129 -19.27 -3.60 -6.08
C ALA A 129 -18.10 -2.90 -5.36
N TYR A 130 -16.88 -3.43 -5.49
CA TYR A 130 -15.67 -2.81 -4.95
C TYR A 130 -15.38 -1.43 -5.58
N LEU A 131 -15.44 -1.33 -6.90
CA LEU A 131 -15.21 -0.08 -7.61
C LEU A 131 -16.27 0.97 -7.26
N GLN A 132 -17.53 0.57 -7.12
CA GLN A 132 -18.62 1.45 -6.65
C GLN A 132 -18.37 1.91 -5.22
N GLN A 133 -17.98 1.00 -4.31
CA GLN A 133 -17.63 1.36 -2.94
C GLN A 133 -16.47 2.37 -2.89
N LYS A 134 -15.45 2.17 -3.72
CA LYS A 134 -14.29 3.06 -3.81
C LYS A 134 -14.66 4.44 -4.37
N ALA A 135 -15.51 4.49 -5.39
CA ALA A 135 -16.04 5.74 -5.95
C ALA A 135 -16.87 6.50 -4.90
N GLU A 136 -17.71 5.79 -4.15
CA GLU A 136 -18.52 6.37 -3.09
C GLU A 136 -17.65 6.86 -1.92
N ALA A 137 -16.62 6.12 -1.52
CA ALA A 137 -15.64 6.55 -0.51
C ALA A 137 -14.95 7.86 -0.92
N LYS A 138 -14.54 7.97 -2.20
CA LYS A 138 -13.96 9.21 -2.76
C LYS A 138 -14.96 10.37 -2.76
N ARG A 139 -16.22 10.10 -3.07
CA ARG A 139 -17.29 11.11 -3.02
C ARG A 139 -17.54 11.61 -1.60
N ARG A 140 -17.44 10.72 -0.60
CA ARG A 140 -17.63 11.00 0.83
C ARG A 140 -16.36 11.39 1.57
N ASP A 141 -15.27 11.68 0.88
CA ASP A 141 -14.02 12.11 1.52
C ASP A 141 -14.29 13.31 2.44
N HIS A 142 -13.99 13.13 3.73
CA HIS A 142 -14.22 14.16 4.76
C HIS A 142 -13.49 15.47 4.48
N ARG A 143 -12.33 15.42 3.79
CA ARG A 143 -11.56 16.62 3.42
C ARG A 143 -12.29 17.46 2.38
N LYS A 144 -13.03 16.78 1.48
CA LYS A 144 -13.89 17.43 0.49
C LYS A 144 -15.17 17.94 1.15
N LEU A 145 -15.93 17.04 1.79
CA LEU A 145 -17.20 17.37 2.42
C LEU A 145 -17.04 18.39 3.56
N GLY A 146 -15.97 18.30 4.32
CA GLY A 146 -15.66 19.25 5.38
C GLY A 146 -15.52 20.69 4.89
N LYS A 147 -14.89 20.89 3.73
CA LYS A 147 -14.79 22.19 3.07
C LYS A 147 -16.13 22.65 2.49
N GLU A 148 -16.79 21.80 1.70
CA GLU A 148 -18.06 22.11 1.04
C GLU A 148 -19.17 22.48 2.04
N LEU A 149 -19.25 21.72 3.12
CA LEU A 149 -20.25 21.92 4.17
C LEU A 149 -19.82 22.91 5.26
N LYS A 150 -18.60 23.47 5.14
CA LYS A 150 -17.99 24.39 6.11
C LYS A 150 -18.00 23.82 7.54
N LEU A 151 -17.54 22.56 7.69
CA LEU A 151 -17.51 21.88 8.99
C LEU A 151 -16.26 22.22 9.77
N PHE A 152 -15.13 22.39 9.08
CA PHE A 152 -13.84 22.72 9.68
C PHE A 152 -12.92 23.40 8.66
N SER A 153 -11.85 23.99 9.14
CA SER A 153 -10.76 24.54 8.33
C SER A 153 -9.41 24.29 8.99
N ILE A 154 -8.37 24.39 8.20
CA ILE A 154 -6.98 24.49 8.64
C ILE A 154 -6.56 25.93 8.29
N GLN A 155 -6.01 26.65 9.29
CA GLN A 155 -5.56 28.02 9.13
C GLN A 155 -4.03 28.02 9.02
N GLU A 156 -3.52 28.66 7.98
CA GLU A 156 -2.06 28.72 7.75
C GLU A 156 -1.33 29.44 8.89
N ASP A 157 -1.93 30.50 9.42
CA ASP A 157 -1.39 31.28 10.55
C ASP A 157 -1.28 30.47 11.87
N ALA A 158 -2.08 29.42 12.01
CA ALA A 158 -2.07 28.56 13.19
C ALA A 158 -1.11 27.38 13.05
N GLY A 159 -0.73 27.05 11.81
CA GLY A 159 0.13 25.92 11.49
C GLY A 159 -0.59 24.71 10.88
N GLY A 160 0.18 23.89 10.19
CA GLY A 160 -0.32 22.70 9.50
C GLY A 160 -0.88 21.65 10.46
N GLY A 161 -1.99 21.01 10.09
CA GLY A 161 -2.61 19.94 10.87
C GLY A 161 -3.49 20.37 12.03
N LEU A 162 -3.51 21.67 12.38
CA LEU A 162 -4.38 22.20 13.43
C LEU A 162 -5.77 22.51 12.87
N VAL A 163 -6.79 21.79 13.35
CA VAL A 163 -8.15 21.86 12.84
C VAL A 163 -9.02 22.80 13.65
N PHE A 164 -9.58 23.79 12.99
CA PHE A 164 -10.58 24.70 13.54
C PHE A 164 -11.99 24.21 13.21
N TRP A 165 -12.76 23.83 14.21
CA TRP A 165 -14.12 23.35 14.06
C TRP A 165 -15.09 24.55 13.94
N HIS A 166 -15.82 24.61 12.85
CA HIS A 166 -16.87 25.60 12.63
C HIS A 166 -18.16 25.15 13.36
N PRO A 167 -19.14 26.04 13.57
CA PRO A 167 -20.29 25.73 14.42
C PRO A 167 -20.99 24.42 14.09
N ARG A 168 -21.22 24.13 12.81
CA ARG A 168 -21.88 22.87 12.37
C ARG A 168 -21.00 21.64 12.66
N GLY A 169 -19.70 21.74 12.37
CA GLY A 169 -18.75 20.67 12.66
C GLY A 169 -18.54 20.45 14.16
N ALA A 170 -18.51 21.54 14.94
CA ALA A 170 -18.40 21.48 16.39
C ALA A 170 -19.59 20.75 17.04
N ILE A 171 -20.81 21.01 16.55
CA ILE A 171 -22.00 20.29 17.03
C ILE A 171 -21.94 18.80 16.65
N MET A 172 -21.55 18.45 15.43
CA MET A 172 -21.38 17.05 15.02
C MET A 172 -20.34 16.34 15.91
N ARG A 173 -19.22 16.98 16.15
CA ARG A 173 -18.17 16.47 17.03
C ARG A 173 -18.70 16.25 18.44
N TYR A 174 -19.39 17.24 19.01
CA TYR A 174 -20.00 17.16 20.34
C TYR A 174 -20.97 15.97 20.47
N ILE A 175 -21.86 15.78 19.49
CA ILE A 175 -22.84 14.68 19.50
C ILE A 175 -22.12 13.32 19.48
N ILE A 176 -21.09 13.16 18.66
CA ILE A 176 -20.31 11.92 18.58
C ILE A 176 -19.55 11.66 19.88
N GLU A 177 -18.87 12.68 20.43
CA GLU A 177 -18.14 12.58 21.69
C GLU A 177 -19.05 12.26 22.88
N ASP A 178 -20.25 12.86 22.93
CA ASP A 178 -21.24 12.61 23.98
C ASP A 178 -21.81 11.17 23.89
N TYR A 179 -22.16 10.74 22.68
CA TYR A 179 -22.58 9.35 22.46
C TYR A 179 -21.50 8.35 22.88
N TRP A 180 -20.26 8.58 22.43
CA TRP A 180 -19.13 7.71 22.74
C TRP A 180 -18.87 7.63 24.25
N ARG A 181 -18.87 8.78 24.92
CA ARG A 181 -18.70 8.86 26.39
C ARG A 181 -19.78 8.07 27.12
N LYS A 182 -21.04 8.27 26.77
CA LYS A 182 -22.16 7.56 27.38
C LYS A 182 -22.05 6.05 27.19
N ALA A 183 -21.79 5.60 25.96
CA ALA A 183 -21.65 4.19 25.64
C ALA A 183 -20.54 3.51 26.47
N HIS A 184 -19.43 4.21 26.68
CA HIS A 184 -18.32 3.66 27.50
C HIS A 184 -18.65 3.65 28.99
N LEU A 185 -19.28 4.69 29.53
CA LEU A 185 -19.72 4.70 30.91
C LEU A 185 -20.75 3.59 31.18
N ASP A 186 -21.70 3.40 30.29
CA ASP A 186 -22.71 2.33 30.37
C ASP A 186 -22.08 0.93 30.30
N ALA A 187 -20.95 0.80 29.59
CA ALA A 187 -20.15 -0.43 29.52
C ALA A 187 -19.21 -0.63 30.72
N GLY A 188 -19.25 0.25 31.72
CA GLY A 188 -18.43 0.15 32.94
C GLY A 188 -17.02 0.73 32.85
N TYR A 189 -16.71 1.49 31.82
CA TYR A 189 -15.44 2.24 31.77
C TYR A 189 -15.49 3.47 32.68
N GLU A 190 -14.35 3.80 33.24
CA GLU A 190 -14.19 5.00 34.09
C GLU A 190 -13.70 6.19 33.27
N LEU A 191 -14.18 7.39 33.58
CA LEU A 191 -13.77 8.62 32.95
C LEU A 191 -12.54 9.19 33.69
N LEU A 192 -11.48 9.44 32.95
CA LEU A 192 -10.25 9.99 33.45
C LEU A 192 -9.86 11.25 32.67
N TYR A 193 -9.43 12.29 33.38
CA TYR A 193 -8.81 13.49 32.80
C TYR A 193 -7.35 13.55 33.19
N THR A 194 -6.46 13.60 32.20
CA THR A 194 -5.01 13.74 32.40
C THR A 194 -4.50 15.08 31.87
N PRO A 195 -3.39 15.62 32.39
CA PRO A 195 -2.79 16.83 31.85
C PRO A 195 -2.23 16.57 30.44
N HIS A 196 -2.16 17.63 29.63
CA HIS A 196 -1.59 17.55 28.27
C HIS A 196 -0.06 17.54 28.26
N VAL A 197 0.56 18.04 29.30
CA VAL A 197 2.01 18.06 29.47
C VAL A 197 2.41 17.29 30.75
N ALA A 198 3.51 16.58 30.69
CA ALA A 198 4.00 15.76 31.77
C ALA A 198 5.52 15.90 31.91
N ASN A 199 6.08 15.52 33.07
CA ASN A 199 7.51 15.49 33.28
C ASN A 199 8.18 14.49 32.31
N LEU A 200 9.34 14.86 31.77
CA LEU A 200 10.11 14.03 30.82
C LEU A 200 10.42 12.63 31.37
N GLU A 201 10.58 12.47 32.67
CA GLU A 201 10.86 11.18 33.31
C GLU A 201 9.75 10.13 33.03
N LEU A 202 8.50 10.57 32.87
CA LEU A 202 7.40 9.67 32.46
C LEU A 202 7.66 9.02 31.12
N TRP A 203 8.16 9.80 30.16
CA TRP A 203 8.46 9.33 28.79
C TRP A 203 9.70 8.44 28.76
N LYS A 204 10.69 8.69 29.61
CA LYS A 204 11.84 7.80 29.79
C LYS A 204 11.43 6.47 30.40
N THR A 205 10.66 6.52 31.51
CA THR A 205 10.17 5.31 32.18
C THR A 205 9.34 4.42 31.28
N SER A 206 8.51 5.00 30.40
CA SER A 206 7.67 4.27 29.44
C SER A 206 8.43 3.80 28.18
N GLY A 207 9.71 4.17 28.02
CA GLY A 207 10.52 3.85 26.83
C GLY A 207 10.19 4.66 25.57
N HIS A 208 9.20 5.54 25.62
CA HIS A 208 8.83 6.35 24.45
C HIS A 208 9.94 7.32 24.06
N PHE A 209 10.67 7.85 25.03
CA PHE A 209 11.73 8.81 24.76
C PHE A 209 12.86 8.20 23.92
N ASP A 210 13.23 6.94 24.15
CA ASP A 210 14.30 6.28 23.43
C ASP A 210 13.84 5.80 22.05
N PHE A 211 12.59 5.35 21.93
CA PHE A 211 12.07 4.74 20.71
C PHE A 211 11.47 5.75 19.73
N TYR A 212 10.84 6.82 20.23
CA TYR A 212 10.12 7.81 19.40
C TYR A 212 10.73 9.21 19.44
N ARG A 213 11.98 9.35 19.89
CA ARG A 213 12.64 10.64 20.08
C ARG A 213 12.56 11.57 18.86
N GLU A 214 12.75 11.01 17.68
CA GLU A 214 12.71 11.75 16.41
C GLU A 214 11.32 12.34 16.08
N ASN A 215 10.26 11.77 16.67
CA ASN A 215 8.88 12.20 16.46
C ASN A 215 8.31 12.97 17.65
N MET A 216 9.14 13.33 18.62
CA MET A 216 8.74 14.07 19.82
C MET A 216 9.23 15.51 19.75
N PHE A 217 8.44 16.44 20.29
CA PHE A 217 8.92 17.79 20.56
C PHE A 217 10.01 17.77 21.63
N ASP A 218 10.90 18.76 21.58
CA ASP A 218 11.90 18.94 22.61
C ASP A 218 11.24 19.28 23.96
N SER A 219 11.90 18.86 25.05
CA SER A 219 11.47 19.24 26.38
C SER A 219 11.66 20.76 26.59
N MET A 220 10.74 21.37 27.31
CA MET A 220 10.85 22.75 27.72
C MET A 220 11.40 22.79 29.16
N ASP A 221 12.35 23.68 29.42
CA ASP A 221 12.77 24.01 30.77
C ASP A 221 11.76 25.01 31.36
N ILE A 222 11.26 24.71 32.56
CA ILE A 222 10.28 25.51 33.30
C ILE A 222 10.93 26.10 34.52
#